data_175a937f2e0c7c87046989aa507571c2
#
_entry.id   175a937f2e0c7c87046989aa507571c2
#
_cell.length_a   1.000
_cell.length_b   1.000
_cell.length_c   1.000
_cell.angle_alpha   90.00
_cell.angle_beta   90.00
_cell.angle_gamma   90.00
#
_symmetry.space_group_name_H-M   'P 1'
#
loop_
_entity.id
_entity.type
_entity.pdbx_description
1 polymer ?
#
loop_
_entity_poly.entity_id
_entity_poly.type
_entity_poly.pdbx_seq_one_letter_code
_entity_poly.pdbx_strand_id
1 'polypeptide(L)'
;MRHRKKGRKLNMTAAHRKAVLRNMATSLFRHERIETTTAKAKELRPFAERIITLAKRGDLHARRLAARKIQDREVLGKLFSDLGPRFAERPGGYTRIRKLGNRRGDAAEMALIELVEKSS
;
A
#
# COMPACT_ATOMS: atom_id res chain seq x y z
N MET A 1 -22.35 11.97 -11.70
CA MET A 1 -21.23 12.79 -11.26
C MET A 1 -20.28 12.02 -10.40
N ARG A 2 -19.03 12.20 -10.66
CA ARG A 2 -18.01 11.40 -10.02
C ARG A 2 -17.19 12.08 -8.96
N HIS A 3 -17.20 13.39 -8.99
CA HIS A 3 -16.33 14.13 -8.09
C HIS A 3 -16.73 14.01 -6.64
N ARG A 4 -17.85 13.37 -6.33
CA ARG A 4 -18.23 13.11 -4.94
C ARG A 4 -17.59 11.87 -4.36
N LYS A 5 -17.03 11.03 -5.21
CA LYS A 5 -16.38 9.83 -4.74
C LYS A 5 -15.03 10.18 -4.15
N LYS A 6 -14.68 9.51 -3.06
CA LYS A 6 -13.37 9.67 -2.48
C LYS A 6 -12.34 8.98 -3.35
N GLY A 7 -11.12 9.49 -3.34
CA GLY A 7 -10.01 8.90 -4.06
C GLY A 7 -9.97 9.30 -5.51
N ARG A 8 -8.92 8.91 -6.17
CA ARG A 8 -8.68 9.18 -7.57
C ARG A 8 -9.23 8.04 -8.40
N LYS A 9 -9.78 8.37 -9.56
CA LYS A 9 -10.35 7.35 -10.44
C LYS A 9 -9.28 6.58 -11.21
N LEU A 10 -8.17 7.22 -11.54
CA LEU A 10 -7.06 6.60 -12.26
C LEU A 10 -7.49 5.98 -13.60
N ASN A 11 -8.55 6.54 -14.21
CA ASN A 11 -9.08 6.08 -15.49
C ASN A 11 -9.47 4.60 -15.47
N MET A 12 -9.99 4.12 -14.34
CA MET A 12 -10.36 2.72 -14.16
C MET A 12 -11.74 2.61 -13.54
N THR A 13 -12.39 1.46 -13.75
CA THR A 13 -13.63 1.15 -13.02
C THR A 13 -13.29 0.98 -11.54
N ALA A 14 -14.31 1.08 -10.69
CA ALA A 14 -14.11 0.92 -9.26
C ALA A 14 -13.55 -0.45 -8.90
N ALA A 15 -14.07 -1.50 -9.55
CA ALA A 15 -13.59 -2.87 -9.29
C ALA A 15 -12.13 -3.03 -9.72
N HIS A 16 -11.79 -2.51 -10.91
CA HIS A 16 -10.43 -2.59 -11.41
C HIS A 16 -9.48 -1.81 -10.51
N ARG A 17 -9.89 -0.63 -10.07
CA ARG A 17 -9.07 0.19 -9.19
C ARG A 17 -8.78 -0.53 -7.88
N LYS A 18 -9.77 -1.19 -7.29
CA LYS A 18 -9.57 -1.97 -6.07
C LYS A 18 -8.57 -3.11 -6.30
N ALA A 19 -8.70 -3.81 -7.43
CA ALA A 19 -7.79 -4.91 -7.75
C ALA A 19 -6.36 -4.40 -7.90
N VAL A 20 -6.18 -3.28 -8.58
CA VAL A 20 -4.86 -2.67 -8.76
C VAL A 20 -4.26 -2.30 -7.41
N LEU A 21 -5.05 -1.65 -6.53
CA LEU A 21 -4.56 -1.26 -5.22
C LEU A 21 -4.16 -2.46 -4.36
N ARG A 22 -4.95 -3.54 -4.40
CA ARG A 22 -4.64 -4.76 -3.65
C ARG A 22 -3.34 -5.38 -4.16
N ASN A 23 -3.17 -5.45 -5.47
CA ASN A 23 -1.96 -6.01 -6.05
C ASN A 23 -0.74 -5.15 -5.73
N MET A 24 -0.88 -3.84 -5.79
CA MET A 24 0.20 -2.93 -5.45
C MET A 24 0.58 -3.03 -3.98
N ALA A 25 -0.41 -3.13 -3.09
CA ALA A 25 -0.13 -3.27 -1.67
C ALA A 25 0.59 -4.59 -1.38
N THR A 26 0.16 -5.67 -2.04
CA THR A 26 0.83 -6.96 -1.89
C THR A 26 2.30 -6.86 -2.30
N SER A 27 2.57 -6.22 -3.43
CA SER A 27 3.94 -6.00 -3.89
C SER A 27 4.74 -5.12 -2.94
N LEU A 28 4.11 -4.06 -2.42
CA LEU A 28 4.78 -3.16 -1.49
C LEU A 28 5.19 -3.90 -0.22
N PHE A 29 4.30 -4.72 0.34
CA PHE A 29 4.64 -5.47 1.55
C PHE A 29 5.67 -6.55 1.28
N ARG A 30 5.62 -7.17 0.10
CA ARG A 30 6.58 -8.20 -0.26
C ARG A 30 7.99 -7.64 -0.47
N HIS A 31 8.08 -6.58 -1.25
CA HIS A 31 9.38 -6.00 -1.64
C HIS A 31 9.81 -4.81 -0.80
N GLU A 32 8.89 -4.26 -0.03
CA GLU A 32 9.06 -3.10 0.87
C GLU A 32 9.28 -1.78 0.13
N ARG A 33 9.35 -1.82 -1.19
CA ARG A 33 9.41 -0.62 -2.02
C ARG A 33 8.97 -0.98 -3.44
N ILE A 34 8.24 -0.09 -4.08
CA ILE A 34 7.86 -0.27 -5.47
C ILE A 34 7.89 1.07 -6.20
N GLU A 35 8.12 1.01 -7.51
CA GLU A 35 8.05 2.19 -8.37
C GLU A 35 6.71 2.18 -9.08
N THR A 36 6.08 3.34 -9.13
CA THR A 36 4.80 3.49 -9.82
C THR A 36 4.61 4.97 -10.17
N THR A 37 3.49 5.31 -10.78
CA THR A 37 3.21 6.73 -11.01
C THR A 37 2.91 7.40 -9.68
N THR A 38 3.18 8.70 -9.61
CA THR A 38 2.92 9.49 -8.40
C THR A 38 1.44 9.41 -8.00
N ALA A 39 0.53 9.45 -8.98
CA ALA A 39 -0.91 9.38 -8.70
C ALA A 39 -1.27 8.05 -8.02
N LYS A 40 -0.74 6.94 -8.55
CA LYS A 40 -1.01 5.63 -7.95
C LYS A 40 -0.37 5.50 -6.57
N ALA A 41 0.83 6.03 -6.38
CA ALA A 41 1.50 5.99 -5.08
C ALA A 41 0.68 6.72 -4.03
N LYS A 42 0.14 7.88 -4.38
CA LYS A 42 -0.69 8.66 -3.47
C LYS A 42 -2.00 7.97 -3.13
N GLU A 43 -2.56 7.22 -4.09
CA GLU A 43 -3.77 6.46 -3.83
C GLU A 43 -3.48 5.22 -2.99
N LEU A 44 -2.34 4.59 -3.21
CA LEU A 44 -1.94 3.39 -2.48
C LEU A 44 -1.64 3.67 -1.01
N ARG A 45 -1.04 4.82 -0.72
CA ARG A 45 -0.54 5.12 0.62
C ARG A 45 -1.57 4.93 1.73
N PRO A 46 -2.75 5.57 1.69
CA PRO A 46 -3.73 5.38 2.77
C PRO A 46 -4.24 3.94 2.85
N PHE A 47 -4.36 3.28 1.70
CA PHE A 47 -4.79 1.89 1.67
C PHE A 47 -3.79 0.97 2.38
N ALA A 48 -2.52 1.12 2.03
CA ALA A 48 -1.46 0.30 2.63
C ALA A 48 -1.30 0.60 4.13
N GLU A 49 -1.39 1.88 4.50
CA GLU A 49 -1.22 2.25 5.90
C GLU A 49 -2.31 1.70 6.79
N ARG A 50 -3.54 1.62 6.29
CA ARG A 50 -4.62 0.99 7.05
C ARG A 50 -4.35 -0.48 7.30
N ILE A 51 -3.76 -1.16 6.33
CA ILE A 51 -3.43 -2.58 6.47
C ILE A 51 -2.32 -2.76 7.50
N ILE A 52 -1.31 -1.89 7.50
CA ILE A 52 -0.25 -1.95 8.51
C ILE A 52 -0.83 -1.72 9.90
N THR A 53 -1.78 -0.80 10.03
CA THR A 53 -2.43 -0.56 11.31
C THR A 53 -3.14 -1.83 11.81
N LEU A 54 -3.80 -2.56 10.92
CA LEU A 54 -4.40 -3.84 11.28
C LEU A 54 -3.34 -4.84 11.74
N ALA A 55 -2.21 -4.88 11.05
CA ALA A 55 -1.12 -5.79 11.40
C ALA A 55 -0.56 -5.47 12.78
N LYS A 56 -0.51 -4.19 13.14
CA LYS A 56 -0.06 -3.78 14.47
C LYS A 56 -1.01 -4.24 15.56
N ARG A 57 -2.32 -4.24 15.29
CA ARG A 57 -3.29 -4.76 16.26
C ARG A 57 -3.07 -6.23 16.53
N GLY A 58 -2.81 -6.99 15.47
CA GLY A 58 -2.38 -8.38 15.59
C GLY A 58 -3.43 -9.39 16.03
N ASP A 59 -4.66 -8.96 16.34
CA ASP A 59 -5.68 -9.89 16.80
C ASP A 59 -6.33 -10.62 15.61
N LEU A 60 -7.13 -11.63 15.92
CA LEU A 60 -7.76 -12.46 14.89
C LEU A 60 -8.68 -11.63 13.99
N HIS A 61 -9.44 -10.72 14.58
CA HIS A 61 -10.35 -9.88 13.80
C HIS A 61 -9.58 -9.01 12.81
N ALA A 62 -8.48 -8.40 13.26
CA ALA A 62 -7.64 -7.58 12.39
C ALA A 62 -7.06 -8.43 11.24
N ARG A 63 -6.62 -9.66 11.56
CA ARG A 63 -6.07 -10.53 10.54
C ARG A 63 -7.11 -10.90 9.49
N ARG A 64 -8.35 -11.15 9.92
CA ARG A 64 -9.44 -11.45 8.99
C ARG A 64 -9.74 -10.26 8.08
N LEU A 65 -9.74 -9.05 8.62
CA LEU A 65 -9.94 -7.84 7.82
C LEU A 65 -8.83 -7.64 6.82
N ALA A 66 -7.57 -7.83 7.24
CA ALA A 66 -6.42 -7.70 6.35
C ALA A 66 -6.46 -8.76 5.24
N ALA A 67 -6.90 -9.97 5.56
CA ALA A 67 -6.97 -11.06 4.59
C ALA A 67 -7.94 -10.77 3.45
N ARG A 68 -8.93 -9.93 3.69
CA ARG A 68 -9.86 -9.52 2.62
C ARG A 68 -9.17 -8.68 1.56
N LYS A 69 -8.08 -8.02 1.92
CA LYS A 69 -7.32 -7.15 1.02
C LYS A 69 -6.07 -7.82 0.48
N ILE A 70 -5.39 -8.60 1.31
CA ILE A 70 -4.14 -9.27 0.97
C ILE A 70 -4.39 -10.77 0.98
N GLN A 71 -4.58 -11.34 -0.20
CA GLN A 71 -4.93 -12.75 -0.33
C GLN A 71 -3.72 -13.65 -0.39
N ASP A 72 -2.54 -13.10 -0.67
CA ASP A 72 -1.31 -13.87 -0.68
C ASP A 72 -0.93 -14.26 0.74
N ARG A 73 -0.87 -15.56 1.00
CA ARG A 73 -0.64 -16.08 2.35
C ARG A 73 0.72 -15.71 2.91
N GLU A 74 1.74 -15.72 2.07
CA GLU A 74 3.09 -15.36 2.52
C GLU A 74 3.15 -13.91 2.94
N VAL A 75 2.56 -13.04 2.13
CA VAL A 75 2.55 -11.61 2.43
C VAL A 75 1.70 -11.32 3.67
N LEU A 76 0.55 -12.00 3.79
CA LEU A 76 -0.29 -11.84 4.98
C LEU A 76 0.47 -12.29 6.23
N GLY A 77 1.18 -13.41 6.14
CA GLY A 77 2.03 -13.89 7.22
C GLY A 77 3.10 -12.88 7.60
N LYS A 78 3.78 -12.33 6.60
CA LYS A 78 4.81 -11.31 6.83
C LYS A 78 4.22 -10.08 7.52
N LEU A 79 3.02 -9.65 7.13
CA LEU A 79 2.37 -8.51 7.76
C LEU A 79 2.24 -8.70 9.26
N PHE A 80 1.78 -9.86 9.70
CA PHE A 80 1.49 -10.07 11.11
C PHE A 80 2.68 -10.55 11.92
N SER A 81 3.65 -11.24 11.29
CA SER A 81 4.82 -11.73 12.00
C SER A 81 6.00 -10.76 11.99
N ASP A 82 6.06 -9.89 10.98
CA ASP A 82 7.21 -8.98 10.82
C ASP A 82 6.80 -7.52 10.80
N LEU A 83 5.95 -7.12 9.83
CA LEU A 83 5.67 -5.69 9.63
C LEU A 83 4.91 -5.08 10.80
N GLY A 84 3.91 -5.78 11.34
CA GLY A 84 3.19 -5.28 12.51
C GLY A 84 4.12 -4.99 13.67
N PRO A 85 4.92 -5.97 14.11
CA PRO A 85 5.90 -5.74 15.17
C PRO A 85 6.93 -4.67 14.81
N ARG A 86 7.37 -4.62 13.56
CA ARG A 86 8.38 -3.65 13.13
C ARG A 86 7.89 -2.21 13.30
N PHE A 87 6.59 -1.97 13.07
CA PHE A 87 6.00 -0.64 13.18
C PHE A 87 5.29 -0.40 14.51
N ALA A 88 5.45 -1.29 15.48
CA ALA A 88 4.70 -1.23 16.73
C ALA A 88 4.81 0.10 17.45
N GLU A 89 6.00 0.72 17.42
CA GLU A 89 6.26 1.97 18.12
C GLU A 89 5.97 3.21 17.28
N ARG A 90 5.61 3.05 16.02
CA ARG A 90 5.35 4.19 15.14
C ARG A 90 3.84 4.43 15.07
N PRO A 91 3.36 5.61 15.44
CA PRO A 91 1.90 5.85 15.51
C PRO A 91 1.23 6.04 14.16
N GLY A 92 1.99 6.16 13.08
CA GLY A 92 1.47 6.33 11.73
C GLY A 92 2.61 6.70 10.82
N GLY A 93 2.29 7.05 9.57
CA GLY A 93 3.32 7.43 8.62
C GLY A 93 4.28 6.29 8.31
N TYR A 94 3.73 5.12 7.99
CA TYR A 94 4.54 3.92 7.78
C TYR A 94 5.21 3.90 6.42
N THR A 95 4.77 4.74 5.49
CA THR A 95 5.29 4.77 4.13
C THR A 95 5.82 6.14 3.78
N ARG A 96 6.71 6.17 2.79
CA ARG A 96 7.29 7.40 2.28
C ARG A 96 7.23 7.37 0.76
N ILE A 97 6.89 8.50 0.15
CA ILE A 97 6.84 8.64 -1.30
C ILE A 97 7.95 9.59 -1.73
N ARG A 98 8.79 9.14 -2.67
CA ARG A 98 9.85 9.98 -3.24
C ARG A 98 9.64 10.10 -4.74
N LYS A 99 9.70 11.31 -5.26
CA LYS A 99 9.54 11.55 -6.69
C LYS A 99 10.80 11.14 -7.43
N LEU A 100 10.62 10.49 -8.58
CA LEU A 100 11.72 9.98 -9.38
C LEU A 100 11.88 10.72 -10.71
N GLY A 101 10.97 11.66 -11.03
CA GLY A 101 11.00 12.34 -12.31
C GLY A 101 10.04 11.70 -13.29
N ASN A 102 10.13 12.11 -14.55
CA ASN A 102 9.18 11.67 -15.56
C ASN A 102 9.68 10.45 -16.29
N ARG A 103 8.76 9.55 -16.59
CA ARG A 103 9.05 8.32 -17.33
C ARG A 103 9.23 8.65 -18.80
N ARG A 104 10.15 7.95 -19.46
CA ARG A 104 10.31 8.08 -20.90
C ARG A 104 9.06 7.59 -21.61
N GLY A 105 8.80 8.16 -22.75
CA GLY A 105 7.69 7.74 -23.60
C GLY A 105 6.44 8.56 -23.34
N ASP A 106 5.80 8.40 -22.21
CA ASP A 106 4.54 9.08 -21.89
C ASP A 106 4.70 10.24 -20.92
N ALA A 107 5.91 10.51 -20.45
CA ALA A 107 6.20 11.59 -19.52
C ALA A 107 5.44 11.52 -18.21
N ALA A 108 4.94 10.33 -17.82
CA ALA A 108 4.25 10.16 -16.55
C ALA A 108 5.20 10.44 -15.40
N GLU A 109 4.73 11.18 -14.39
CA GLU A 109 5.52 11.45 -13.20
C GLU A 109 5.60 10.17 -12.37
N MET A 110 6.83 9.71 -12.12
CA MET A 110 7.08 8.48 -11.39
C MET A 110 7.46 8.74 -9.94
N ALA A 111 7.18 7.79 -9.09
CA ALA A 111 7.51 7.88 -7.67
C ALA A 111 7.88 6.51 -7.14
N LEU A 112 8.66 6.54 -6.07
CA LEU A 112 8.99 5.36 -5.28
C LEU A 112 8.18 5.45 -3.98
N ILE A 113 7.40 4.42 -3.68
CA ILE A 113 6.75 4.32 -2.38
C ILE A 113 7.45 3.21 -1.62
N GLU A 114 7.81 3.48 -0.37
CA GLU A 114 8.59 2.53 0.41
C GLU A 114 8.19 2.56 1.88
N LEU A 115 8.44 1.46 2.56
CA LEU A 115 8.25 1.39 4.01
C LEU A 115 9.39 2.14 4.68
N VAL A 116 9.06 2.93 5.72
CA VAL A 116 10.08 3.77 6.35
C VAL A 116 10.94 3.01 7.36
N GLU A 117 10.40 1.93 7.96
CA GLU A 117 11.18 1.08 8.86
C GLU A 117 11.77 -0.07 8.08
N LYS A 118 13.07 -0.24 8.18
CA LYS A 118 13.75 -1.31 7.47
C LYS A 118 13.86 -2.54 8.36
N SER A 119 14.05 -3.67 7.71
CA SER A 119 14.38 -4.91 8.40
C SER A 119 15.73 -4.75 9.08
N SER A 120 15.84 -5.24 10.30
CA SER A 120 17.13 -5.21 11.02
C SER A 120 18.13 -6.16 10.40
#